data_7fa2043414a2ece9147d9becf963266c
#
_entry.id   7fa2043414a2ece9147d9becf963266c
#
_cell.length_a   1.000
_cell.length_b   1.000
_cell.length_c   1.000
_cell.angle_alpha   90.00
_cell.angle_beta   90.00
_cell.angle_gamma   90.00
#
_symmetry.space_group_name_H-M   'P 1'
#
loop_
_entity.id
_entity.type
_entity.pdbx_description
1 polymer ?
#
loop_
_entity_poly.entity_id
_entity_poly.type
_entity_poly.pdbx_seq_one_letter_code
_entity_poly.pdbx_strand_id
1 'polypeptide(L)'
;TLYVTFNEALLGRYSDEPGDTSADAWKREFPLRRQLCMDSLAATLTEAGYCVRVQVLVYREVSSATSLRLTNSFFSQDGDTTPISPLTRDEETLLTPHNAASLVLTAWMTQDWDTLYSLLKKDDPASPRPAGQAAFAAFSAARVITGFRVDHGNVSADGQVAVINGEMTLRADGEDAFITGYPLRLERENGLWKISYKRLLALMNQE
;
A
#
# COMPACT_ATOMS: atom_id res chain seq x y z
N THR A 1 -25.43 2.75 -1.48
CA THR A 1 -24.61 2.38 -2.66
C THR A 1 -24.64 3.50 -3.68
N LEU A 2 -23.49 3.91 -4.15
CA LEU A 2 -23.33 4.83 -5.27
C LEU A 2 -23.18 4.00 -6.57
N TYR A 3 -23.92 4.37 -7.61
CA TYR A 3 -23.80 3.74 -8.93
C TYR A 3 -22.99 4.66 -9.83
N VAL A 4 -21.89 4.15 -10.40
CA VAL A 4 -21.00 4.87 -11.29
C VAL A 4 -20.92 4.15 -12.62
N THR A 5 -21.24 4.86 -13.70
CA THR A 5 -21.26 4.29 -15.04
C THR A 5 -20.09 4.84 -15.86
N PHE A 6 -19.27 3.95 -16.37
CA PHE A 6 -18.20 4.24 -17.32
C PHE A 6 -18.61 3.81 -18.72
N ASN A 7 -17.95 4.37 -19.73
CA ASN A 7 -18.05 3.87 -21.09
C ASN A 7 -17.23 2.56 -21.24
N GLU A 8 -17.36 1.92 -22.40
CA GLU A 8 -16.68 0.64 -22.66
C GLU A 8 -15.14 0.74 -22.72
N ALA A 9 -14.56 1.95 -22.77
CA ALA A 9 -13.12 2.13 -22.68
C ALA A 9 -12.52 1.59 -21.37
N LEU A 10 -13.32 1.51 -20.29
CA LEU A 10 -12.92 0.86 -19.05
C LEU A 10 -12.52 -0.62 -19.25
N LEU A 11 -13.14 -1.29 -20.21
CA LEU A 11 -12.86 -2.69 -20.54
C LEU A 11 -11.69 -2.84 -21.51
N GLY A 12 -11.22 -1.73 -22.06
CA GLY A 12 -10.15 -1.67 -23.05
C GLY A 12 -8.79 -2.10 -22.52
N ARG A 13 -7.82 -2.10 -23.44
CA ARG A 13 -6.41 -2.35 -23.15
C ARG A 13 -5.75 -1.10 -22.56
N TYR A 14 -4.75 -1.31 -21.70
CA TYR A 14 -3.90 -0.20 -21.27
C TYR A 14 -3.01 0.28 -22.42
N SER A 15 -2.69 1.57 -22.44
CA SER A 15 -1.86 2.16 -23.50
C SER A 15 -0.42 1.61 -23.53
N ASP A 16 0.06 1.11 -22.40
CA ASP A 16 1.38 0.49 -22.18
C ASP A 16 1.34 -1.04 -22.13
N GLU A 17 0.21 -1.63 -22.52
CA GLU A 17 0.06 -3.09 -22.55
C GLU A 17 0.99 -3.71 -23.58
N PRO A 18 1.81 -4.70 -23.22
CA PRO A 18 2.72 -5.34 -24.14
C PRO A 18 1.97 -6.03 -25.30
N GLY A 19 2.56 -6.07 -26.49
CA GLY A 19 1.97 -6.75 -27.64
C GLY A 19 1.77 -8.26 -27.39
N ASP A 20 2.68 -8.86 -26.63
CA ASP A 20 2.57 -10.25 -26.14
C ASP A 20 2.10 -10.26 -24.68
N THR A 21 0.84 -10.57 -24.49
CA THR A 21 0.21 -10.68 -23.15
C THR A 21 0.33 -12.07 -22.53
N SER A 22 1.02 -13.00 -23.20
CA SER A 22 1.23 -14.37 -22.70
C SER A 22 2.32 -14.44 -21.64
N ALA A 23 3.16 -13.40 -21.50
CA ALA A 23 4.23 -13.34 -20.52
C ALA A 23 3.69 -13.46 -19.08
N ASP A 24 4.32 -14.30 -18.26
CA ASP A 24 3.89 -14.58 -16.89
C ASP A 24 3.92 -13.31 -16.00
N ALA A 25 4.81 -12.36 -16.29
CA ALA A 25 4.84 -11.08 -15.62
C ALA A 25 3.54 -10.29 -15.87
N TRP A 26 3.07 -10.23 -17.12
CA TRP A 26 1.84 -9.54 -17.48
C TRP A 26 0.60 -10.22 -16.91
N LYS A 27 0.54 -11.54 -16.92
CA LYS A 27 -0.57 -12.30 -16.32
C LYS A 27 -0.77 -12.00 -14.83
N ARG A 28 0.31 -11.67 -14.11
CA ARG A 28 0.25 -11.23 -12.71
C ARG A 28 -0.05 -9.74 -12.56
N GLU A 29 0.51 -8.93 -13.44
CA GLU A 29 0.37 -7.47 -13.37
C GLU A 29 -1.02 -6.98 -13.79
N PHE A 30 -1.62 -7.59 -14.80
CA PHE A 30 -2.92 -7.18 -15.32
C PHE A 30 -4.06 -7.20 -14.26
N PRO A 31 -4.29 -8.33 -13.53
CA PRO A 31 -5.30 -8.36 -12.47
C PRO A 31 -5.01 -7.33 -11.38
N LEU A 32 -3.74 -7.18 -10.98
CA LEU A 32 -3.33 -6.23 -9.95
C LEU A 32 -3.63 -4.79 -10.34
N ARG A 33 -3.31 -4.37 -11.58
CA ARG A 33 -3.62 -3.02 -12.07
C ARG A 33 -5.11 -2.73 -12.04
N ARG A 34 -5.94 -3.69 -12.45
CA ARG A 34 -7.40 -3.55 -12.43
C ARG A 34 -7.95 -3.52 -11.01
N GLN A 35 -7.41 -4.33 -10.12
CA GLN A 35 -7.78 -4.30 -8.71
C GLN A 35 -7.45 -2.93 -8.09
N LEU A 36 -6.22 -2.44 -8.25
CA LEU A 36 -5.79 -1.14 -7.73
C LEU A 36 -6.63 0.03 -8.29
N CYS A 37 -7.05 -0.06 -9.55
CA CYS A 37 -7.95 0.93 -10.16
C CYS A 37 -9.31 0.95 -9.43
N MET A 38 -9.89 -0.22 -9.16
CA MET A 38 -11.17 -0.33 -8.48
C MET A 38 -11.07 0.06 -7.00
N ASP A 39 -9.99 -0.31 -6.31
CA ASP A 39 -9.74 0.07 -4.92
C ASP A 39 -9.57 1.60 -4.79
N SER A 40 -8.83 2.22 -5.71
CA SER A 40 -8.68 3.68 -5.75
C SER A 40 -10.01 4.39 -6.00
N LEU A 41 -10.85 3.83 -6.89
CA LEU A 41 -12.19 4.35 -7.16
C LEU A 41 -13.07 4.25 -5.91
N ALA A 42 -13.10 3.09 -5.26
CA ALA A 42 -13.86 2.86 -4.05
C ALA A 42 -13.39 3.79 -2.92
N ALA A 43 -12.08 3.88 -2.68
CA ALA A 43 -11.49 4.75 -1.68
C ALA A 43 -11.88 6.21 -1.88
N THR A 44 -11.75 6.72 -3.11
CA THR A 44 -12.05 8.12 -3.45
C THR A 44 -13.53 8.45 -3.28
N LEU A 45 -14.41 7.60 -3.78
CA LEU A 45 -15.85 7.88 -3.79
C LEU A 45 -16.51 7.66 -2.43
N THR A 46 -15.90 6.89 -1.55
CA THR A 46 -16.42 6.67 -0.19
C THR A 46 -15.77 7.56 0.87
N GLU A 47 -14.71 8.30 0.52
CA GLU A 47 -13.95 9.14 1.46
C GLU A 47 -14.82 10.17 2.20
N ALA A 48 -15.74 10.83 1.50
CA ALA A 48 -16.62 11.82 2.08
C ALA A 48 -17.75 11.26 2.97
N GLY A 49 -17.85 9.92 3.07
CA GLY A 49 -18.86 9.27 3.93
C GLY A 49 -20.30 9.29 3.40
N TYR A 50 -20.57 9.88 2.24
CA TYR A 50 -21.92 9.90 1.63
C TYR A 50 -22.39 8.54 1.14
N CYS A 51 -21.49 7.65 0.86
CA CYS A 51 -21.79 6.26 0.53
C CYS A 51 -20.72 5.32 1.11
N VAL A 52 -21.10 4.07 1.36
CA VAL A 52 -20.21 3.02 1.87
C VAL A 52 -19.91 1.95 0.83
N ARG A 53 -20.56 2.01 -0.32
CA ARG A 53 -20.39 1.03 -1.40
C ARG A 53 -20.52 1.71 -2.76
N VAL A 54 -19.73 1.25 -3.72
CA VAL A 54 -19.73 1.72 -5.10
C VAL A 54 -20.02 0.56 -6.04
N GLN A 55 -21.10 0.67 -6.82
CA GLN A 55 -21.40 -0.28 -7.88
C GLN A 55 -20.93 0.29 -9.21
N VAL A 56 -19.96 -0.36 -9.81
CA VAL A 56 -19.44 0.02 -11.13
C VAL A 56 -20.28 -0.62 -12.21
N LEU A 57 -20.70 0.19 -13.16
CA LEU A 57 -21.45 -0.19 -14.36
C LEU A 57 -20.66 0.23 -15.61
N VAL A 58 -20.89 -0.49 -16.70
CA VAL A 58 -20.32 -0.14 -18.01
C VAL A 58 -21.46 0.03 -19.02
N TYR A 59 -21.47 1.18 -19.67
CA TYR A 59 -22.39 1.45 -20.77
C TYR A 59 -21.77 0.94 -22.09
N ARG A 60 -22.55 0.17 -22.85
CA ARG A 60 -22.19 -0.29 -24.18
C ARG A 60 -23.15 0.29 -25.20
N GLU A 61 -22.61 1.03 -26.16
CA GLU A 61 -23.42 1.69 -27.20
C GLU A 61 -24.08 0.70 -28.16
N VAL A 62 -23.54 -0.51 -28.30
CA VAL A 62 -23.85 -1.40 -29.44
C VAL A 62 -25.07 -2.28 -29.23
N SER A 63 -25.62 -2.48 -28.04
CA SER A 63 -26.64 -3.53 -27.88
C SER A 63 -27.92 -3.18 -27.13
N SER A 64 -27.98 -2.11 -26.45
CA SER A 64 -29.19 -1.52 -25.82
C SER A 64 -28.77 -0.43 -24.85
N ALA A 65 -29.57 0.60 -24.66
CA ALA A 65 -29.34 1.71 -23.72
C ALA A 65 -29.23 1.27 -22.23
N THR A 66 -28.64 0.10 -21.95
CA THR A 66 -28.55 -0.48 -20.60
C THR A 66 -27.10 -0.58 -20.15
N SER A 67 -26.84 -0.07 -18.95
CA SER A 67 -25.56 -0.26 -18.28
C SER A 67 -25.49 -1.66 -17.63
N LEU A 68 -24.39 -2.34 -17.84
CA LEU A 68 -24.12 -3.68 -17.31
C LEU A 68 -23.16 -3.61 -16.13
N ARG A 69 -23.32 -4.50 -15.15
CA ARG A 69 -22.35 -4.67 -14.09
C ARG A 69 -21.05 -5.25 -14.64
N LEU A 70 -19.92 -4.85 -14.04
CA LEU A 70 -18.67 -5.57 -14.26
C LEU A 70 -18.81 -7.00 -13.75
N THR A 71 -18.07 -7.91 -14.39
CA THR A 71 -17.98 -9.32 -14.01
C THR A 71 -16.56 -9.66 -13.60
N ASN A 72 -16.34 -10.82 -12.97
CA ASN A 72 -15.01 -11.25 -12.53
C ASN A 72 -14.00 -11.34 -13.69
N SER A 73 -14.47 -11.58 -14.92
CA SER A 73 -13.62 -11.54 -16.12
C SER A 73 -12.93 -10.19 -16.34
N PHE A 74 -13.41 -9.12 -15.70
CA PHE A 74 -12.72 -7.84 -15.69
C PHE A 74 -11.34 -7.93 -15.05
N PHE A 75 -11.17 -8.75 -14.01
CA PHE A 75 -9.90 -8.92 -13.31
C PHE A 75 -9.04 -10.06 -13.88
N SER A 76 -9.66 -11.18 -14.24
CA SER A 76 -8.94 -12.44 -14.49
C SER A 76 -8.81 -12.84 -15.96
N GLN A 77 -9.53 -12.24 -16.88
CA GLN A 77 -9.57 -12.64 -18.31
C GLN A 77 -9.98 -14.11 -18.55
N ASP A 78 -10.51 -14.80 -17.55
CA ASP A 78 -10.88 -16.23 -17.60
C ASP A 78 -12.29 -16.49 -18.15
N GLY A 79 -13.01 -15.43 -18.50
CA GLY A 79 -14.38 -15.50 -18.99
C GLY A 79 -15.44 -15.70 -17.90
N ASP A 80 -15.10 -15.58 -16.63
CA ASP A 80 -16.07 -15.64 -15.53
C ASP A 80 -17.06 -14.46 -15.62
N THR A 81 -18.31 -14.78 -15.93
CA THR A 81 -19.39 -13.79 -16.09
C THR A 81 -20.13 -13.48 -14.79
N THR A 82 -19.66 -13.97 -13.66
CA THR A 82 -20.26 -13.65 -12.35
C THR A 82 -20.12 -12.14 -12.07
N PRO A 83 -21.23 -11.42 -11.80
CA PRO A 83 -21.15 -9.99 -11.50
C PRO A 83 -20.36 -9.73 -10.22
N ILE A 84 -19.47 -8.73 -10.25
CA ILE A 84 -18.75 -8.34 -9.05
C ILE A 84 -19.69 -7.71 -8.02
N SER A 85 -19.40 -7.98 -6.75
CA SER A 85 -20.06 -7.31 -5.64
C SER A 85 -19.80 -5.80 -5.66
N PRO A 86 -20.67 -4.97 -5.09
CA PRO A 86 -20.36 -3.56 -4.90
C PRO A 86 -19.05 -3.40 -4.13
N LEU A 87 -18.17 -2.56 -4.65
CA LEU A 87 -16.87 -2.25 -4.05
C LEU A 87 -17.07 -1.54 -2.71
N THR A 88 -16.25 -1.89 -1.75
CA THR A 88 -16.14 -1.21 -0.46
C THR A 88 -14.74 -0.61 -0.33
N ARG A 89 -14.60 0.40 0.52
CA ARG A 89 -13.28 0.92 0.87
C ARG A 89 -12.51 -0.15 1.62
N ASP A 90 -11.31 -0.41 1.17
CA ASP A 90 -10.34 -1.24 1.87
C ASP A 90 -9.33 -0.33 2.57
N GLU A 91 -9.42 -0.24 3.89
CA GLU A 91 -8.55 0.63 4.68
C GLU A 91 -7.09 0.14 4.67
N GLU A 92 -6.86 -1.15 4.44
CA GLU A 92 -5.51 -1.73 4.43
C GLU A 92 -4.70 -1.33 3.18
N THR A 93 -5.39 -1.08 2.06
CA THR A 93 -4.74 -0.66 0.81
C THR A 93 -4.44 0.83 0.72
N LEU A 94 -4.93 1.63 1.68
CA LEU A 94 -4.74 3.07 1.65
C LEU A 94 -3.29 3.47 1.97
N LEU A 95 -2.78 4.46 1.25
CA LEU A 95 -1.47 5.07 1.50
C LEU A 95 -1.51 6.02 2.71
N THR A 96 -1.96 5.52 3.86
CA THR A 96 -2.01 6.26 5.11
C THR A 96 -0.69 6.17 5.85
N PRO A 97 -0.36 7.15 6.73
CA PRO A 97 0.83 7.04 7.59
C PRO A 97 0.78 5.82 8.51
N HIS A 98 -0.43 5.44 8.99
CA HIS A 98 -0.64 4.26 9.83
C HIS A 98 -0.22 2.98 9.08
N ASN A 99 -0.72 2.80 7.85
CA ASN A 99 -0.39 1.62 7.04
C ASN A 99 1.09 1.61 6.64
N ALA A 100 1.68 2.77 6.37
CA ALA A 100 3.12 2.87 6.09
C ALA A 100 3.96 2.50 7.32
N ALA A 101 3.57 2.94 8.53
CA ALA A 101 4.23 2.53 9.77
C ALA A 101 4.12 1.03 9.99
N SER A 102 2.92 0.46 9.81
CA SER A 102 2.68 -0.99 9.89
C SER A 102 3.54 -1.76 8.88
N LEU A 103 3.64 -1.26 7.64
CA LEU A 103 4.45 -1.90 6.60
C LEU A 103 5.95 -1.87 6.94
N VAL A 104 6.47 -0.75 7.49
CA VAL A 104 7.86 -0.65 7.97
C VAL A 104 8.14 -1.72 9.04
N LEU A 105 7.26 -1.83 10.04
CA LEU A 105 7.44 -2.79 11.14
C LEU A 105 7.25 -4.23 10.68
N THR A 106 6.29 -4.49 9.79
CA THR A 106 6.08 -5.82 9.19
C THR A 106 7.29 -6.26 8.38
N ALA A 107 7.78 -5.40 7.49
CA ALA A 107 8.94 -5.71 6.65
C ALA A 107 10.19 -6.01 7.52
N TRP A 108 10.35 -5.29 8.64
CA TRP A 108 11.42 -5.60 9.57
C TRP A 108 11.19 -6.94 10.31
N MET A 109 10.00 -7.16 10.82
CA MET A 109 9.64 -8.40 11.53
C MET A 109 9.80 -9.65 10.63
N THR A 110 9.43 -9.54 9.36
CA THR A 110 9.56 -10.63 8.37
C THR A 110 10.92 -10.68 7.69
N GLN A 111 11.83 -9.75 8.03
CA GLN A 111 13.15 -9.62 7.42
C GLN A 111 13.09 -9.40 5.88
N ASP A 112 12.01 -8.80 5.40
CA ASP A 112 11.89 -8.37 4.01
C ASP A 112 12.67 -7.05 3.81
N TRP A 113 13.99 -7.23 3.64
CA TRP A 113 14.92 -6.11 3.53
C TRP A 113 14.72 -5.31 2.25
N ASP A 114 14.20 -5.91 1.19
CA ASP A 114 13.87 -5.26 -0.07
C ASP A 114 12.78 -4.21 0.15
N THR A 115 11.69 -4.64 0.72
CA THR A 115 10.57 -3.77 1.07
C THR A 115 11.00 -2.71 2.06
N LEU A 116 11.68 -3.08 3.16
CA LEU A 116 12.11 -2.13 4.17
C LEU A 116 13.07 -1.08 3.61
N TYR A 117 14.03 -1.47 2.75
CA TYR A 117 14.94 -0.54 2.08
C TYR A 117 14.19 0.40 1.12
N SER A 118 13.16 -0.09 0.44
CA SER A 118 12.31 0.71 -0.44
C SER A 118 11.54 1.80 0.31
N LEU A 119 11.21 1.56 1.59
CA LEU A 119 10.49 2.48 2.46
C LEU A 119 11.40 3.55 3.08
N LEU A 120 12.72 3.45 2.92
CA LEU A 120 13.63 4.50 3.33
C LEU A 120 13.54 5.72 2.41
N LYS A 121 13.56 6.90 3.02
CA LYS A 121 13.64 8.17 2.31
C LYS A 121 14.93 8.24 1.50
N LYS A 122 14.85 8.62 0.22
CA LYS A 122 16.02 8.69 -0.68
C LYS A 122 16.81 9.99 -0.50
N ASP A 123 16.07 11.08 -0.48
CA ASP A 123 16.62 12.43 -0.54
C ASP A 123 16.66 13.08 0.85
N ASP A 124 17.44 12.49 1.77
CA ASP A 124 17.67 13.05 3.09
C ASP A 124 19.17 13.34 3.29
N PRO A 125 19.64 14.57 3.03
CA PRO A 125 21.06 14.92 3.22
C PRO A 125 21.55 14.76 4.66
N ALA A 126 20.62 14.87 5.64
CA ALA A 126 20.94 14.72 7.06
C ALA A 126 20.96 13.25 7.52
N SER A 127 20.48 12.36 6.66
CA SER A 127 20.37 10.93 6.95
C SER A 127 20.50 10.10 5.67
N PRO A 128 21.66 10.12 5.00
CA PRO A 128 21.84 9.35 3.78
C PRO A 128 21.65 7.87 4.08
N ARG A 129 20.82 7.22 3.27
CA ARG A 129 20.62 5.77 3.38
C ARG A 129 21.87 5.01 2.94
N PRO A 130 22.08 3.76 3.36
CA PRO A 130 23.18 2.93 2.88
C PRO A 130 23.21 2.86 1.34
N ALA A 131 24.41 2.77 0.78
CA ALA A 131 24.61 2.74 -0.67
C ALA A 131 23.96 1.52 -1.36
N GLY A 132 23.66 0.47 -0.60
CA GLY A 132 23.05 -0.74 -1.12
C GLY A 132 22.30 -1.52 -0.05
N GLN A 133 21.34 -2.30 -0.50
CA GLN A 133 20.49 -3.11 0.31
C GLN A 133 21.24 -4.18 1.12
N ALA A 134 22.30 -4.78 0.57
CA ALA A 134 23.08 -5.79 1.27
C ALA A 134 23.75 -5.24 2.54
N ALA A 135 24.29 -4.01 2.50
CA ALA A 135 24.84 -3.34 3.66
C ALA A 135 23.77 -3.02 4.71
N PHE A 136 22.59 -2.63 4.25
CA PHE A 136 21.44 -2.38 5.10
C PHE A 136 20.94 -3.67 5.77
N ALA A 137 20.79 -4.76 5.02
CA ALA A 137 20.36 -6.05 5.53
C ALA A 137 21.29 -6.61 6.62
N ALA A 138 22.60 -6.55 6.40
CA ALA A 138 23.59 -6.99 7.37
C ALA A 138 23.49 -6.23 8.70
N PHE A 139 23.22 -4.93 8.65
CA PHE A 139 23.05 -4.10 9.84
C PHE A 139 21.71 -4.41 10.55
N SER A 140 20.63 -4.56 9.77
CA SER A 140 19.28 -4.72 10.30
C SER A 140 19.00 -6.11 10.91
N ALA A 141 19.79 -7.12 10.52
CA ALA A 141 19.63 -8.49 11.00
C ALA A 141 20.02 -8.67 12.49
N ALA A 142 20.77 -7.71 13.06
CA ALA A 142 21.25 -7.82 14.45
C ALA A 142 20.12 -7.69 15.50
N ARG A 143 18.99 -7.07 15.13
CA ARG A 143 17.82 -6.90 16.01
C ARG A 143 16.55 -7.26 15.26
N VAL A 144 15.69 -8.04 15.85
CA VAL A 144 14.47 -8.56 15.23
C VAL A 144 13.25 -8.06 15.99
N ILE A 145 12.27 -7.54 15.27
CA ILE A 145 10.93 -7.33 15.85
C ILE A 145 10.24 -8.69 15.93
N THR A 146 9.74 -9.04 17.11
CA THR A 146 8.98 -10.28 17.33
C THR A 146 7.48 -10.04 17.44
N GLY A 147 7.07 -8.80 17.66
CA GLY A 147 5.68 -8.37 17.68
C GLY A 147 5.59 -6.85 17.71
N PHE A 148 4.51 -6.31 17.18
CA PHE A 148 4.25 -4.88 17.23
C PHE A 148 2.76 -4.56 17.23
N ARG A 149 2.44 -3.34 17.65
CA ARG A 149 1.13 -2.69 17.47
C ARG A 149 1.35 -1.24 17.04
N VAL A 150 0.59 -0.79 16.09
CA VAL A 150 0.58 0.61 15.64
C VAL A 150 -0.69 1.26 16.16
N ASP A 151 -0.54 2.36 16.86
CA ASP A 151 -1.65 3.15 17.39
C ASP A 151 -1.95 4.37 16.49
N HIS A 152 -2.87 5.20 16.94
CA HIS A 152 -3.18 6.45 16.24
C HIS A 152 -2.01 7.43 16.31
N GLY A 153 -1.95 8.31 15.32
CA GLY A 153 -0.94 9.36 15.21
C GLY A 153 -1.51 10.63 14.63
N ASN A 154 -0.65 11.61 14.48
CA ASN A 154 -0.98 12.92 13.95
C ASN A 154 -0.22 13.20 12.67
N VAL A 155 -0.88 13.90 11.75
CA VAL A 155 -0.29 14.42 10.51
C VAL A 155 -0.14 15.93 10.65
N SER A 156 0.99 16.48 10.21
CA SER A 156 1.22 17.93 10.18
C SER A 156 0.21 18.65 9.29
N ALA A 157 -0.04 19.91 9.56
CA ALA A 157 -1.04 20.71 8.83
C ALA A 157 -0.77 20.79 7.31
N ASP A 158 0.50 20.68 6.89
CA ASP A 158 0.91 20.66 5.49
C ASP A 158 0.83 19.27 4.85
N GLY A 159 0.46 18.25 5.63
CA GLY A 159 0.38 16.86 5.15
C GLY A 159 1.71 16.19 4.81
N GLN A 160 2.85 16.78 5.21
CA GLN A 160 4.17 16.29 4.81
C GLN A 160 4.85 15.40 5.86
N VAL A 161 4.45 15.52 7.11
CA VAL A 161 5.04 14.78 8.24
C VAL A 161 3.92 14.10 9.02
N ALA A 162 4.15 12.86 9.41
CA ALA A 162 3.29 12.15 10.33
C ALA A 162 4.12 11.57 11.50
N VAL A 163 3.52 11.53 12.67
CA VAL A 163 4.07 10.86 13.86
C VAL A 163 3.03 9.86 14.32
N ILE A 164 3.38 8.59 14.25
CA ILE A 164 2.52 7.46 14.61
C ILE A 164 3.15 6.77 15.82
N ASN A 165 2.37 6.50 16.85
CA ASN A 165 2.87 5.78 18.00
C ASN A 165 2.86 4.28 17.75
N GLY A 166 3.96 3.63 18.08
CA GLY A 166 4.11 2.17 17.97
C GLY A 166 4.51 1.53 19.29
N GLU A 167 4.03 0.36 19.51
CA GLU A 167 4.52 -0.57 20.54
C GLU A 167 5.18 -1.75 19.85
N MET A 168 6.30 -2.21 20.37
CA MET A 168 7.00 -3.33 19.76
C MET A 168 7.84 -4.12 20.75
N THR A 169 8.06 -5.37 20.44
CA THR A 169 9.01 -6.23 21.13
C THR A 169 10.21 -6.44 20.22
N LEU A 170 11.38 -5.99 20.68
CA LEU A 170 12.66 -6.20 20.01
C LEU A 170 13.39 -7.35 20.67
N ARG A 171 13.96 -8.25 19.87
CA ARG A 171 14.86 -9.30 20.36
C ARG A 171 16.26 -9.00 19.89
N ALA A 172 17.20 -8.90 20.85
CA ALA A 172 18.62 -8.77 20.61
C ALA A 172 19.36 -9.70 21.59
N ASP A 173 20.36 -10.43 21.12
CA ASP A 173 21.18 -11.33 21.93
C ASP A 173 20.39 -12.38 22.76
N GLY A 174 19.18 -12.72 22.29
CA GLY A 174 18.29 -13.68 22.96
C GLY A 174 17.38 -13.07 24.04
N GLU A 175 17.48 -11.79 24.32
CA GLU A 175 16.63 -11.07 25.26
C GLU A 175 15.57 -10.23 24.52
N ASP A 176 14.35 -10.18 25.09
CA ASP A 176 13.24 -9.41 24.59
C ASP A 176 13.15 -8.07 25.35
N ALA A 177 13.20 -6.96 24.62
CA ALA A 177 12.94 -5.62 25.11
C ALA A 177 11.58 -5.13 24.61
N PHE A 178 10.73 -4.67 25.52
CA PHE A 178 9.41 -4.15 25.19
C PHE A 178 9.43 -2.61 25.18
N ILE A 179 9.09 -2.03 24.03
CA ILE A 179 9.08 -0.59 23.82
C ILE A 179 7.64 -0.14 23.64
N THR A 180 7.20 0.84 24.45
CA THR A 180 5.85 1.42 24.39
C THR A 180 5.88 2.87 23.93
N GLY A 181 4.88 3.26 23.13
CA GLY A 181 4.68 4.66 22.76
C GLY A 181 5.81 5.26 21.92
N TYR A 182 6.54 4.43 21.16
CA TYR A 182 7.63 4.93 20.33
C TYR A 182 7.11 5.78 19.17
N PRO A 183 7.55 7.04 19.01
CA PRO A 183 7.08 7.92 17.95
C PRO A 183 7.77 7.60 16.62
N LEU A 184 7.09 6.84 15.77
CA LEU A 184 7.50 6.60 14.39
C LEU A 184 7.20 7.85 13.56
N ARG A 185 8.22 8.62 13.22
CA ARG A 185 8.11 9.78 12.35
C ARG A 185 8.31 9.37 10.90
N LEU A 186 7.27 9.61 10.10
CA LEU A 186 7.26 9.41 8.65
C LEU A 186 7.22 10.76 7.93
N GLU A 187 7.78 10.82 6.75
CA GLU A 187 7.78 12.00 5.89
C GLU A 187 7.32 11.62 4.49
N ARG A 188 6.62 12.55 3.82
CA ARG A 188 6.10 12.30 2.48
C ARG A 188 7.20 12.55 1.44
N GLU A 189 7.43 11.57 0.57
CA GLU A 189 8.36 11.66 -0.55
C GLU A 189 7.69 11.09 -1.79
N ASN A 190 7.47 11.91 -2.83
CA ASN A 190 6.77 11.52 -4.06
C ASN A 190 5.39 10.89 -3.83
N GLY A 191 4.62 11.43 -2.88
CA GLY A 191 3.29 10.94 -2.56
C GLY A 191 3.25 9.76 -1.59
N LEU A 192 4.38 9.13 -1.28
CA LEU A 192 4.49 7.97 -0.39
C LEU A 192 5.04 8.37 0.98
N TRP A 193 4.56 7.72 2.02
CA TRP A 193 5.11 7.87 3.36
C TRP A 193 6.38 7.03 3.51
N LYS A 194 7.46 7.67 3.95
CA LYS A 194 8.80 7.09 4.08
C LYS A 194 9.36 7.36 5.47
N ILE A 195 10.23 6.45 5.94
CA ILE A 195 11.00 6.66 7.16
C ILE A 195 12.44 7.09 6.80
N SER A 196 13.04 8.04 7.54
CA SER A 196 14.46 8.34 7.34
C SER A 196 15.33 7.25 7.96
N TYR A 197 16.48 6.99 7.35
CA TYR A 197 17.42 5.98 7.85
C TYR A 197 17.86 6.25 9.28
N LYS A 198 18.13 7.53 9.63
CA LYS A 198 18.46 7.94 11.00
C LYS A 198 17.38 7.56 12.02
N ARG A 199 16.10 7.69 11.65
CA ARG A 199 14.98 7.32 12.53
C ARG A 199 14.88 5.81 12.71
N LEU A 200 15.07 5.07 11.63
CA LEU A 200 15.13 3.61 11.71
C LEU A 200 16.30 3.15 12.60
N LEU A 201 17.50 3.73 12.43
CA LEU A 201 18.65 3.48 13.30
C LEU A 201 18.37 3.79 14.77
N ALA A 202 17.73 4.94 15.05
CA ALA A 202 17.36 5.30 16.41
C ALA A 202 16.41 4.30 17.04
N LEU A 203 15.47 3.74 16.27
CA LEU A 203 14.58 2.69 16.72
C LEU A 203 15.35 1.38 16.99
N MET A 204 16.27 1.02 16.10
CA MET A 204 17.09 -0.20 16.25
C MET A 204 18.05 -0.13 17.44
N ASN A 205 18.46 1.06 17.86
CA ASN A 205 19.41 1.28 18.98
C ASN A 205 18.73 1.65 20.30
N GLN A 206 17.43 1.43 20.43
CA GLN A 206 16.74 1.56 21.72
C GLN A 206 17.23 0.47 22.67
N GLU A 207 17.72 0.88 23.84
CA GLU A 207 18.07 0.02 24.96
C GLU A 207 16.90 -0.08 25.94
#